data_1c38e8df3ad75c26171cf41a56ef97f2
#
_entry.id   1c38e8df3ad75c26171cf41a56ef97f2
#
_cell.length_a   1.000
_cell.length_b   1.000
_cell.length_c   1.000
_cell.angle_alpha   90.00
_cell.angle_beta   90.00
_cell.angle_gamma   90.00
#
_symmetry.space_group_name_H-M   'P 1'
#
loop_
_entity.id
_entity.type
_entity.pdbx_description
1 polymer ?
#
loop_
_entity_poly.entity_id
_entity_poly.type
_entity_poly.pdbx_seq_one_letter_code
_entity_poly.pdbx_strand_id
1 'polypeptide(L)'
;MDFIVVIVGLLLRVLDGLLAPYYWLRTRRHRQVPPLQDARLRLSVAEIVERIQSGELSSEAITCAYIARIQEVNPYINAVVEDRFSAALAEAKQVDILLEEARRNGKIEDAFKKKPLLGVPFTVKESCQLTGLSNSVGCLEHAGRKAATDGGAVANVRAAGGIPLLVSNTPELCLGWETTNRLNGTTRNPYCLARSAGGSSGGEAALISSGASPFGVASDIAGSVRLPAAYCGLYGHKPTPGIIPIAGHIPTLQDAKYSEFLTVGPIARHAADLPRLLDVMAGPNAKLLRLDEPVDLRKVKVYYMTEATKSIGLIDVDKRIKELVVSAARYLRDCGCELSEEKFTEFDHVLEMSVSEFFSMKDIPNMLLDPNDPKVERNLFAEAARVACGGGARSVQALLFTVAARSQLFLTHAARARHRDNLDKLRRKLETALSDGVLLLPASITTAPALGRHTRAGGAAYTMLVNVLRLPATAAPADSPPPAPHTPAALQIISAPYQDRLCIAVARELEKRFGGWSPPH
;
A
#
# COMPACT_ATOMS: atom_id res chain seq x y z
N MET A 1 8.53 -27.95 -15.80
CA MET A 1 8.17 -26.82 -14.93
C MET A 1 6.69 -26.85 -14.58
N ASP A 2 5.80 -27.02 -15.56
CA ASP A 2 4.34 -27.08 -15.32
C ASP A 2 3.90 -28.17 -14.31
N PHE A 3 4.57 -29.31 -14.31
CA PHE A 3 4.29 -30.40 -13.35
C PHE A 3 4.61 -29.99 -11.90
N ILE A 4 5.72 -29.30 -11.67
CA ILE A 4 6.09 -28.76 -10.33
C ILE A 4 5.10 -27.69 -9.91
N VAL A 5 4.69 -26.80 -10.82
CA VAL A 5 3.67 -25.77 -10.56
C VAL A 5 2.37 -26.39 -10.08
N VAL A 6 1.92 -27.44 -10.77
CA VAL A 6 0.68 -28.18 -10.41
C VAL A 6 0.81 -28.85 -9.04
N ILE A 7 1.92 -29.54 -8.75
CA ILE A 7 2.13 -30.22 -7.47
C ILE A 7 2.19 -29.22 -6.33
N VAL A 8 3.00 -28.15 -6.45
CA VAL A 8 3.13 -27.13 -5.40
C VAL A 8 1.79 -26.42 -5.18
N GLY A 9 1.07 -26.10 -6.26
CA GLY A 9 -0.27 -25.52 -6.17
C GLY A 9 -1.27 -26.45 -5.45
N LEU A 10 -1.24 -27.74 -5.75
CA LEU A 10 -2.08 -28.74 -5.07
C LEU A 10 -1.73 -28.85 -3.58
N LEU A 11 -0.44 -28.95 -3.25
CA LEU A 11 0.02 -29.03 -1.86
C LEU A 11 -0.40 -27.79 -1.05
N LEU A 12 -0.28 -26.60 -1.63
CA LEU A 12 -0.72 -25.36 -0.98
C LEU A 12 -2.24 -25.32 -0.77
N ARG A 13 -3.04 -25.77 -1.76
CA ARG A 13 -4.51 -25.87 -1.62
C ARG A 13 -4.90 -26.86 -0.52
N VAL A 14 -4.27 -28.03 -0.47
CA VAL A 14 -4.50 -29.02 0.58
C VAL A 14 -4.15 -28.45 1.95
N LEU A 15 -2.97 -27.82 2.08
CA LEU A 15 -2.52 -27.21 3.33
C LEU A 15 -3.46 -26.04 3.75
N ASP A 16 -3.83 -25.16 2.82
CA ASP A 16 -4.77 -24.07 3.10
C ASP A 16 -6.14 -24.61 3.53
N GLY A 17 -6.61 -25.69 2.90
CA GLY A 17 -7.85 -26.38 3.27
C GLY A 17 -7.81 -27.01 4.65
N LEU A 18 -6.71 -27.69 5.00
CA LEU A 18 -6.50 -28.29 6.33
C LEU A 18 -6.43 -27.24 7.45
N LEU A 19 -5.85 -26.07 7.17
CA LEU A 19 -5.73 -24.97 8.12
C LEU A 19 -7.01 -24.09 8.17
N ALA A 20 -7.89 -24.20 7.19
CA ALA A 20 -9.09 -23.37 7.10
C ALA A 20 -9.99 -23.40 8.36
N PRO A 21 -10.29 -24.57 8.98
CA PRO A 21 -11.09 -24.62 10.21
C PRO A 21 -10.44 -23.86 11.38
N TYR A 22 -9.12 -23.99 11.53
CA TYR A 22 -8.37 -23.27 12.57
C TYR A 22 -8.48 -21.75 12.40
N TYR A 23 -8.26 -21.25 11.19
CA TYR A 23 -8.37 -19.82 10.91
C TYR A 23 -9.81 -19.31 10.99
N TRP A 24 -10.78 -20.15 10.60
CA TRP A 24 -12.19 -19.82 10.76
C TRP A 24 -12.56 -19.66 12.24
N LEU A 25 -12.14 -20.56 13.11
CA LEU A 25 -12.35 -20.46 14.55
C LEU A 25 -11.73 -19.18 15.14
N ARG A 26 -10.53 -18.79 14.69
CA ARG A 26 -9.84 -17.56 15.13
C ARG A 26 -10.55 -16.30 14.68
N THR A 27 -11.20 -16.31 13.51
CA THR A 27 -11.83 -15.11 12.93
C THR A 27 -13.32 -15.00 13.24
N ARG A 28 -13.99 -16.06 13.68
CA ARG A 28 -15.44 -16.04 13.96
C ARG A 28 -15.83 -15.18 15.16
N ARG A 29 -14.94 -15.02 16.15
CA ARG A 29 -15.09 -14.13 17.30
C ARG A 29 -14.31 -12.85 17.01
N HIS A 30 -14.77 -12.09 16.05
CA HIS A 30 -14.10 -10.86 15.65
C HIS A 30 -14.48 -9.71 16.59
N ARG A 31 -13.48 -8.90 16.89
CA ARG A 31 -13.68 -7.57 17.45
C ARG A 31 -13.33 -6.56 16.38
N GLN A 32 -13.94 -5.40 16.44
CA GLN A 32 -13.65 -4.26 15.60
C GLN A 32 -13.13 -3.12 16.45
N VAL A 33 -12.66 -2.06 15.81
CA VAL A 33 -12.36 -0.81 16.51
C VAL A 33 -13.65 -0.13 16.96
N PRO A 34 -13.61 0.75 17.98
CA PRO A 34 -14.76 1.57 18.36
C PRO A 34 -15.35 2.33 17.15
N PRO A 35 -16.68 2.50 17.08
CA PRO A 35 -17.33 3.19 15.97
C PRO A 35 -16.86 4.65 15.88
N LEU A 36 -16.80 5.16 14.65
CA LEU A 36 -16.39 6.54 14.36
C LEU A 36 -17.57 7.48 14.64
N GLN A 37 -17.49 8.26 15.71
CA GLN A 37 -18.56 9.17 16.13
C GLN A 37 -18.35 10.60 15.62
N ASP A 38 -17.12 11.11 15.60
CA ASP A 38 -16.81 12.48 15.18
C ASP A 38 -16.94 12.62 13.66
N ALA A 39 -17.92 13.41 13.21
CA ALA A 39 -18.18 13.65 11.80
C ALA A 39 -17.02 14.33 11.06
N ARG A 40 -16.20 15.14 11.76
CA ARG A 40 -15.02 15.80 11.18
C ARG A 40 -14.01 14.79 10.63
N LEU A 41 -13.92 13.62 11.25
CA LEU A 41 -13.01 12.56 10.84
C LEU A 41 -13.47 11.79 9.59
N ARG A 42 -14.66 12.12 9.04
CA ARG A 42 -15.16 11.58 7.77
C ARG A 42 -14.79 12.44 6.57
N LEU A 43 -14.38 13.68 6.80
CA LEU A 43 -14.05 14.63 5.74
C LEU A 43 -12.89 14.12 4.87
N SER A 44 -12.98 14.35 3.56
CA SER A 44 -11.88 14.19 2.63
C SER A 44 -10.78 15.24 2.90
N VAL A 45 -9.59 15.04 2.33
CA VAL A 45 -8.52 16.03 2.41
C VAL A 45 -8.98 17.35 1.78
N ALA A 46 -9.70 17.28 0.66
CA ALA A 46 -10.23 18.46 -0.02
C ALA A 46 -11.19 19.25 0.88
N GLU A 47 -12.15 18.57 1.53
CA GLU A 47 -13.10 19.22 2.45
C GLU A 47 -12.42 19.80 3.71
N ILE A 48 -11.40 19.11 4.26
CA ILE A 48 -10.61 19.65 5.37
C ILE A 48 -9.94 20.95 4.97
N VAL A 49 -9.27 20.99 3.79
CA VAL A 49 -8.63 22.19 3.26
C VAL A 49 -9.65 23.32 3.07
N GLU A 50 -10.79 23.05 2.44
CA GLU A 50 -11.85 24.03 2.19
C GLU A 50 -12.38 24.64 3.49
N ARG A 51 -12.66 23.80 4.49
CA ARG A 51 -13.18 24.28 5.79
C ARG A 51 -12.14 25.03 6.61
N ILE A 52 -10.84 24.69 6.52
CA ILE A 52 -9.78 25.48 7.14
C ILE A 52 -9.64 26.82 6.40
N GLN A 53 -9.70 26.83 5.09
CA GLN A 53 -9.62 28.05 4.28
C GLN A 53 -10.78 28.99 4.55
N SER A 54 -12.01 28.50 4.65
CA SER A 54 -13.20 29.29 4.97
C SER A 54 -13.24 29.78 6.44
N GLY A 55 -12.54 29.10 7.35
CA GLY A 55 -12.57 29.36 8.79
C GLY A 55 -13.65 28.61 9.55
N GLU A 56 -14.37 27.70 8.87
CA GLU A 56 -15.34 26.81 9.51
C GLU A 56 -14.67 25.80 10.47
N LEU A 57 -13.42 25.43 10.17
CA LEU A 57 -12.63 24.47 10.92
C LEU A 57 -11.24 25.06 11.21
N SER A 58 -10.75 24.95 12.44
CA SER A 58 -9.36 25.29 12.76
C SER A 58 -8.44 24.09 12.57
N SER A 59 -7.17 24.35 12.23
CA SER A 59 -6.14 23.31 12.14
C SER A 59 -5.92 22.64 13.49
N GLU A 60 -5.98 23.39 14.60
CA GLU A 60 -5.90 22.81 15.94
C GLU A 60 -7.06 21.86 16.20
N ALA A 61 -8.29 22.23 15.89
CA ALA A 61 -9.48 21.44 16.17
C ALA A 61 -9.48 20.10 15.41
N ILE A 62 -9.08 20.08 14.15
CA ILE A 62 -9.00 18.85 13.37
C ILE A 62 -7.81 17.99 13.81
N THR A 63 -6.67 18.60 14.15
CA THR A 63 -5.50 17.88 14.68
C THR A 63 -5.81 17.21 16.03
N CYS A 64 -6.48 17.92 16.95
CA CYS A 64 -6.97 17.35 18.21
C CYS A 64 -7.90 16.15 17.97
N ALA A 65 -8.83 16.28 17.02
CA ALA A 65 -9.79 15.19 16.73
C ALA A 65 -9.07 13.93 16.23
N TYR A 66 -8.09 14.05 15.33
CA TYR A 66 -7.30 12.92 14.87
C TYR A 66 -6.43 12.31 15.97
N ILE A 67 -5.78 13.13 16.81
CA ILE A 67 -4.99 12.64 17.96
C ILE A 67 -5.88 11.84 18.91
N ALA A 68 -7.04 12.36 19.28
CA ALA A 68 -8.00 11.66 20.12
C ALA A 68 -8.42 10.31 19.50
N ARG A 69 -8.69 10.29 18.20
CA ARG A 69 -9.06 9.06 17.49
C ARG A 69 -7.90 8.06 17.44
N ILE A 70 -6.66 8.51 17.20
CA ILE A 70 -5.48 7.64 17.26
C ILE A 70 -5.37 6.99 18.64
N GLN A 71 -5.48 7.76 19.71
CA GLN A 71 -5.40 7.25 21.09
C GLN A 71 -6.52 6.24 21.39
N GLU A 72 -7.72 6.47 20.86
CA GLU A 72 -8.86 5.56 21.03
C GLU A 72 -8.67 4.22 20.30
N VAL A 73 -8.15 4.22 19.06
CA VAL A 73 -8.11 3.01 18.24
C VAL A 73 -6.80 2.24 18.32
N ASN A 74 -5.68 2.91 18.63
CA ASN A 74 -4.36 2.26 18.60
C ASN A 74 -4.22 1.08 19.58
N PRO A 75 -4.86 1.04 20.76
CA PRO A 75 -4.86 -0.15 21.62
C PRO A 75 -5.45 -1.41 20.95
N TYR A 76 -6.29 -1.24 19.94
CA TYR A 76 -6.90 -2.34 19.16
C TYR A 76 -6.07 -2.72 17.95
N ILE A 77 -5.61 -1.73 17.17
CA ILE A 77 -4.95 -1.95 15.88
C ILE A 77 -3.43 -2.08 15.96
N ASN A 78 -2.78 -1.53 16.99
CA ASN A 78 -1.32 -1.51 17.18
C ASN A 78 -0.58 -0.99 15.94
N ALA A 79 -0.88 0.23 15.54
CA ALA A 79 -0.37 0.82 14.30
C ALA A 79 0.67 1.94 14.52
N VAL A 80 0.71 2.55 15.70
CA VAL A 80 1.65 3.65 16.03
C VAL A 80 2.96 3.07 16.55
N VAL A 81 4.07 3.53 15.99
CA VAL A 81 5.43 3.24 16.51
C VAL A 81 5.89 4.36 17.43
N GLU A 82 5.79 5.61 16.97
CA GLU A 82 6.16 6.79 17.74
C GLU A 82 5.36 7.99 17.25
N ASP A 83 4.89 8.80 18.18
CA ASP A 83 4.11 10.00 17.88
C ASP A 83 4.86 11.30 18.20
N ARG A 84 4.34 12.42 17.68
CA ARG A 84 4.79 13.77 17.98
C ARG A 84 3.62 14.72 18.26
N PHE A 85 2.59 14.25 18.95
CA PHE A 85 1.33 14.94 19.14
C PHE A 85 1.46 16.34 19.70
N SER A 86 2.33 16.53 20.70
CA SER A 86 2.56 17.87 21.28
C SER A 86 3.12 18.87 20.27
N ALA A 87 4.08 18.42 19.44
CA ALA A 87 4.65 19.23 18.37
C ALA A 87 3.62 19.50 17.25
N ALA A 88 2.82 18.50 16.89
CA ALA A 88 1.76 18.65 15.88
C ALA A 88 0.70 19.68 16.32
N LEU A 89 0.30 19.67 17.60
CA LEU A 89 -0.63 20.66 18.15
C LEU A 89 -0.03 22.07 18.14
N ALA A 90 1.25 22.20 18.49
CA ALA A 90 1.94 23.49 18.43
C ALA A 90 2.01 24.02 16.99
N GLU A 91 2.34 23.16 16.00
CA GLU A 91 2.31 23.52 14.59
C GLU A 91 0.90 23.92 14.12
N ALA A 92 -0.14 23.19 14.51
CA ALA A 92 -1.53 23.48 14.16
C ALA A 92 -1.98 24.86 14.70
N LYS A 93 -1.65 25.18 15.95
CA LYS A 93 -1.90 26.51 16.53
C LYS A 93 -1.20 27.64 15.75
N GLN A 94 0.05 27.41 15.35
CA GLN A 94 0.78 28.40 14.52
C GLN A 94 0.12 28.59 13.16
N VAL A 95 -0.39 27.51 12.55
CA VAL A 95 -1.16 27.61 11.30
C VAL A 95 -2.41 28.47 11.50
N ASP A 96 -3.17 28.26 12.58
CA ASP A 96 -4.38 29.04 12.85
C ASP A 96 -4.08 30.54 13.02
N ILE A 97 -2.99 30.90 13.73
CA ILE A 97 -2.53 32.28 13.87
C ILE A 97 -2.17 32.88 12.50
N LEU A 98 -1.42 32.16 11.67
CA LEU A 98 -1.06 32.59 10.31
C LEU A 98 -2.28 32.79 9.43
N LEU A 99 -3.29 31.93 9.55
CA LEU A 99 -4.52 32.00 8.76
C LEU A 99 -5.39 33.19 9.21
N GLU A 100 -5.46 33.51 10.50
CA GLU A 100 -6.15 34.71 10.99
C GLU A 100 -5.49 36.01 10.47
N GLU A 101 -4.16 36.05 10.43
CA GLU A 101 -3.43 37.17 9.84
C GLU A 101 -3.67 37.25 8.33
N ALA A 102 -3.62 36.12 7.62
CA ALA A 102 -3.88 36.06 6.19
C ALA A 102 -5.31 36.53 5.84
N ARG A 103 -6.32 36.16 6.65
CA ARG A 103 -7.71 36.61 6.47
C ARG A 103 -7.81 38.14 6.67
N ARG A 104 -7.22 38.69 7.75
CA ARG A 104 -7.21 40.13 8.01
C ARG A 104 -6.59 40.92 6.87
N ASN A 105 -5.59 40.36 6.21
CA ASN A 105 -4.86 41.00 5.10
C ASN A 105 -5.42 40.65 3.70
N GLY A 106 -6.52 39.91 3.59
CA GLY A 106 -7.11 39.48 2.30
C GLY A 106 -6.22 38.50 1.49
N LYS A 107 -5.31 37.78 2.14
CA LYS A 107 -4.31 36.89 1.50
C LYS A 107 -4.56 35.39 1.73
N ILE A 108 -5.77 35.03 2.11
CA ILE A 108 -6.08 33.63 2.44
C ILE A 108 -5.90 32.69 1.24
N GLU A 109 -6.34 33.09 0.05
CA GLU A 109 -6.19 32.30 -1.17
C GLU A 109 -4.72 32.10 -1.55
N ASP A 110 -3.89 33.15 -1.41
CA ASP A 110 -2.45 33.08 -1.67
C ASP A 110 -1.75 32.08 -0.72
N ALA A 111 -2.21 32.00 0.55
CA ALA A 111 -1.66 31.09 1.52
C ALA A 111 -1.89 29.62 1.08
N PHE A 112 -3.11 29.28 0.64
CA PHE A 112 -3.44 27.93 0.18
C PHE A 112 -2.91 27.63 -1.23
N LYS A 113 -2.75 28.62 -2.09
CA LYS A 113 -2.05 28.46 -3.38
C LYS A 113 -0.59 28.08 -3.19
N LYS A 114 0.09 28.66 -2.20
CA LYS A 114 1.48 28.31 -1.85
C LYS A 114 1.60 27.01 -1.06
N LYS A 115 0.64 26.71 -0.21
CA LYS A 115 0.63 25.56 0.69
C LYS A 115 -0.71 24.81 0.61
N PRO A 116 -0.90 23.95 -0.40
CA PRO A 116 -2.19 23.33 -0.70
C PRO A 116 -2.69 22.32 0.35
N LEU A 117 -1.86 21.96 1.34
CA LEU A 117 -2.22 21.11 2.49
C LEU A 117 -2.07 21.86 3.82
N LEU A 118 -2.13 23.20 3.82
CA LEU A 118 -1.89 24.02 5.01
C LEU A 118 -2.85 23.64 6.15
N GLY A 119 -2.26 23.14 7.24
CA GLY A 119 -2.99 22.76 8.45
C GLY A 119 -3.63 21.37 8.43
N VAL A 120 -3.43 20.57 7.37
CA VAL A 120 -3.97 19.21 7.27
C VAL A 120 -3.06 18.21 7.99
N PRO A 121 -3.55 17.46 9.00
CA PRO A 121 -2.76 16.42 9.65
C PRO A 121 -2.59 15.18 8.73
N PHE A 122 -1.47 14.46 8.89
CA PHE A 122 -1.19 13.23 8.16
C PHE A 122 -0.29 12.27 8.94
N THR A 123 -0.18 11.03 8.46
CA THR A 123 0.68 10.00 9.04
C THR A 123 1.77 9.56 8.06
N VAL A 124 2.84 8.96 8.58
CA VAL A 124 4.02 8.58 7.80
C VAL A 124 4.39 7.14 8.11
N LYS A 125 4.56 6.32 7.11
CA LYS A 125 5.15 5.00 7.27
C LYS A 125 6.58 5.13 7.78
N GLU A 126 6.95 4.39 8.83
CA GLU A 126 8.26 4.51 9.49
C GLU A 126 9.44 4.45 8.50
N SER A 127 9.31 3.66 7.42
CA SER A 127 10.36 3.55 6.38
C SER A 127 10.54 4.79 5.52
N CYS A 128 9.60 5.74 5.52
CA CYS A 128 9.65 6.97 4.73
C CYS A 128 10.34 8.15 5.42
N GLN A 129 10.82 7.96 6.62
CA GLN A 129 11.53 8.91 7.49
C GLN A 129 10.75 10.18 7.84
N LEU A 130 10.62 10.41 9.13
CA LEU A 130 10.15 11.68 9.70
C LEU A 130 11.16 12.12 10.76
N THR A 131 11.74 13.28 10.60
CA THR A 131 12.82 13.84 11.43
C THR A 131 12.55 13.68 12.92
N GLY A 132 13.51 13.12 13.63
CA GLY A 132 13.51 12.93 15.09
C GLY A 132 12.71 11.73 15.57
N LEU A 133 11.86 11.11 14.73
CA LEU A 133 11.09 9.93 15.09
C LEU A 133 11.78 8.62 14.72
N SER A 134 11.21 7.52 15.20
CA SER A 134 11.72 6.17 14.97
C SER A 134 11.92 5.88 13.49
N ASN A 135 13.03 5.22 13.20
CA ASN A 135 13.37 4.72 11.87
C ASN A 135 14.02 3.32 11.97
N SER A 136 13.51 2.51 12.90
CA SER A 136 13.94 1.13 13.11
C SER A 136 13.48 0.18 12.02
N VAL A 137 12.37 0.52 11.36
CA VAL A 137 11.69 -0.27 10.32
C VAL A 137 11.42 -1.69 10.80
N GLY A 138 10.96 -1.81 12.07
CA GLY A 138 10.63 -3.09 12.72
C GLY A 138 11.82 -4.05 12.91
N CYS A 139 13.05 -3.60 12.71
CA CYS A 139 14.26 -4.39 12.85
C CYS A 139 14.85 -4.24 14.25
N LEU A 140 15.06 -5.35 14.96
CA LEU A 140 15.63 -5.34 16.32
C LEU A 140 17.02 -4.69 16.36
N GLU A 141 17.82 -4.89 15.33
CA GLU A 141 19.18 -4.33 15.22
C GLU A 141 19.17 -2.81 15.05
N HIS A 142 18.05 -2.24 14.62
CA HIS A 142 17.86 -0.81 14.46
C HIS A 142 17.04 -0.19 15.60
N ALA A 143 16.80 -0.93 16.69
CA ALA A 143 16.05 -0.41 17.83
C ALA A 143 16.64 0.91 18.34
N GLY A 144 15.80 1.92 18.54
CA GLY A 144 16.22 3.25 19.00
C GLY A 144 16.79 4.17 17.91
N ARG A 145 16.98 3.70 16.68
CA ARG A 145 17.44 4.57 15.57
C ARG A 145 16.36 5.62 15.26
N LYS A 146 16.79 6.86 15.10
CA LYS A 146 15.95 8.01 14.72
C LYS A 146 16.29 8.50 13.33
N ALA A 147 15.29 9.03 12.63
CA ALA A 147 15.49 9.70 11.35
C ALA A 147 16.21 11.05 11.57
N ALA A 148 17.31 11.28 10.85
CA ALA A 148 18.04 12.55 10.91
C ALA A 148 17.35 13.65 10.09
N THR A 149 16.65 13.27 9.02
CA THR A 149 15.98 14.18 8.08
C THR A 149 14.60 13.60 7.68
N ASP A 150 13.75 14.44 7.13
CA ASP A 150 12.54 13.98 6.46
C ASP A 150 12.91 13.26 5.16
N GLY A 151 12.21 12.19 4.83
CA GLY A 151 12.29 11.61 3.50
C GLY A 151 11.70 12.54 2.44
N GLY A 152 12.15 12.41 1.19
CA GLY A 152 11.82 13.39 0.14
C GLY A 152 10.33 13.67 -0.04
N ALA A 153 9.50 12.63 -0.05
CA ALA A 153 8.04 12.79 -0.14
C ALA A 153 7.44 13.46 1.12
N VAL A 154 7.95 13.10 2.31
CA VAL A 154 7.51 13.69 3.59
C VAL A 154 7.87 15.17 3.64
N ALA A 155 9.09 15.53 3.19
CA ALA A 155 9.53 16.93 3.09
C ALA A 155 8.61 17.74 2.18
N ASN A 156 8.20 17.20 1.03
CA ASN A 156 7.26 17.86 0.12
C ASN A 156 5.88 18.08 0.77
N VAL A 157 5.33 17.09 1.47
CA VAL A 157 4.03 17.24 2.17
C VAL A 157 4.13 18.29 3.27
N ARG A 158 5.22 18.33 4.04
CA ARG A 158 5.45 19.35 5.06
C ARG A 158 5.63 20.74 4.46
N ALA A 159 6.38 20.85 3.37
CA ALA A 159 6.53 22.12 2.64
C ALA A 159 5.20 22.66 2.10
N ALA A 160 4.28 21.76 1.72
CA ALA A 160 2.91 22.08 1.34
C ALA A 160 1.99 22.42 2.53
N GLY A 161 2.51 22.43 3.76
CA GLY A 161 1.79 22.82 4.97
C GLY A 161 1.11 21.69 5.73
N GLY A 162 1.33 20.43 5.34
CA GLY A 162 0.85 19.27 6.07
C GLY A 162 1.53 19.11 7.44
N ILE A 163 0.77 18.63 8.45
CA ILE A 163 1.22 18.45 9.83
C ILE A 163 1.37 16.95 10.13
N PRO A 164 2.60 16.42 10.24
CA PRO A 164 2.79 15.00 10.55
C PRO A 164 2.49 14.71 12.01
N LEU A 165 1.76 13.61 12.26
CA LEU A 165 1.32 13.21 13.61
C LEU A 165 2.24 12.16 14.24
N LEU A 166 2.75 11.22 13.43
CA LEU A 166 3.42 10.01 13.93
C LEU A 166 4.15 9.27 12.80
N VAL A 167 4.92 8.25 13.19
CA VAL A 167 5.36 7.18 12.28
C VAL A 167 4.64 5.87 12.61
N SER A 168 4.21 5.16 11.56
CA SER A 168 3.37 3.97 11.64
C SER A 168 4.15 2.67 11.45
N ASN A 169 3.60 1.58 12.00
CA ASN A 169 4.22 0.26 11.99
C ASN A 169 4.36 -0.35 10.58
N THR A 170 5.44 -1.10 10.40
CA THR A 170 5.79 -1.83 9.17
C THR A 170 6.38 -3.19 9.54
N PRO A 171 6.34 -4.22 8.69
CA PRO A 171 7.11 -5.44 8.94
C PRO A 171 8.62 -5.18 8.90
N GLU A 172 9.39 -6.08 9.47
CA GLU A 172 10.86 -6.00 9.49
C GLU A 172 11.43 -5.68 8.11
N LEU A 173 12.14 -4.55 7.99
CA LEU A 173 12.71 -4.01 6.75
C LEU A 173 11.73 -3.95 5.56
N CYS A 174 10.44 -3.78 5.83
CA CYS A 174 9.36 -3.81 4.82
C CYS A 174 9.22 -5.15 4.08
N LEU A 175 9.83 -6.23 4.58
CA LEU A 175 9.88 -7.55 3.94
C LEU A 175 8.66 -8.41 4.30
N GLY A 176 7.45 -7.95 4.00
CA GLY A 176 6.26 -8.74 4.26
C GLY A 176 4.96 -8.09 3.81
N TRP A 177 3.98 -8.94 3.54
CA TRP A 177 2.61 -8.55 3.17
C TRP A 177 1.62 -8.65 4.35
N GLU A 178 2.15 -8.84 5.56
CA GLU A 178 1.48 -8.68 6.84
C GLU A 178 2.36 -7.81 7.73
N THR A 179 1.79 -6.77 8.34
CA THR A 179 2.55 -5.84 9.18
C THR A 179 2.72 -6.43 10.57
N THR A 180 3.82 -7.15 10.73
CA THR A 180 4.25 -7.72 12.01
C THR A 180 5.77 -7.74 12.09
N ASN A 181 6.30 -7.40 13.26
CA ASN A 181 7.72 -7.45 13.55
C ASN A 181 7.95 -7.74 15.04
N ARG A 182 9.19 -8.03 15.42
CA ARG A 182 9.53 -8.39 16.79
C ARG A 182 9.72 -7.20 17.73
N LEU A 183 9.86 -6.00 17.18
CA LEU A 183 10.07 -4.78 17.96
C LEU A 183 8.73 -4.16 18.42
N ASN A 184 7.78 -4.03 17.50
CA ASN A 184 6.51 -3.31 17.72
C ASN A 184 5.28 -4.23 17.72
N GLY A 185 5.44 -5.52 17.38
CA GLY A 185 4.33 -6.47 17.30
C GLY A 185 3.53 -6.37 15.99
N THR A 186 2.27 -6.79 16.04
CA THR A 186 1.40 -6.98 14.86
C THR A 186 0.33 -5.91 14.77
N THR A 187 0.24 -5.26 13.60
CA THR A 187 -0.87 -4.36 13.25
C THR A 187 -2.06 -5.16 12.75
N ARG A 188 -3.25 -4.82 13.24
CA ARG A 188 -4.51 -5.54 13.03
C ARG A 188 -5.45 -4.77 12.11
N ASN A 189 -6.27 -5.49 11.36
CA ASN A 189 -7.25 -4.90 10.47
C ASN A 189 -8.42 -4.29 11.27
N PRO A 190 -8.79 -3.02 11.04
CA PRO A 190 -9.85 -2.34 11.82
C PRO A 190 -11.23 -2.96 11.67
N TYR A 191 -11.54 -3.57 10.52
CA TYR A 191 -12.82 -4.26 10.29
C TYR A 191 -12.90 -5.61 11.00
N CYS A 192 -11.75 -6.24 11.27
CA CYS A 192 -11.67 -7.51 11.99
C CYS A 192 -10.27 -7.68 12.59
N LEU A 193 -10.13 -7.50 13.89
CA LEU A 193 -8.84 -7.51 14.59
C LEU A 193 -8.09 -8.86 14.53
N ALA A 194 -8.76 -9.94 14.08
CA ALA A 194 -8.13 -11.24 13.84
C ALA A 194 -7.58 -11.39 12.40
N ARG A 195 -7.69 -10.35 11.57
CA ARG A 195 -7.24 -10.34 10.18
C ARG A 195 -6.08 -9.38 9.97
N SER A 196 -5.35 -9.60 8.90
CA SER A 196 -4.21 -8.79 8.50
C SER A 196 -4.66 -7.40 7.98
N ALA A 197 -3.96 -6.35 8.38
CA ALA A 197 -4.09 -5.03 7.76
C ALA A 197 -3.34 -4.93 6.42
N GLY A 198 -2.69 -6.02 5.99
CA GLY A 198 -1.80 -6.02 4.85
C GLY A 198 -0.38 -5.54 5.23
N GLY A 199 0.44 -5.38 4.22
CA GLY A 199 1.83 -4.93 4.36
C GLY A 199 2.46 -4.57 3.01
N SER A 200 3.54 -3.81 3.10
CA SER A 200 4.25 -3.41 4.32
C SER A 200 3.73 -2.10 4.95
N SER A 201 2.78 -1.38 4.36
CA SER A 201 2.20 -0.14 4.91
C SER A 201 0.90 -0.41 5.71
N GLY A 202 0.84 -1.52 6.46
CA GLY A 202 -0.38 -1.89 7.19
C GLY A 202 -0.68 -0.96 8.36
N GLY A 203 0.33 -0.32 8.97
CA GLY A 203 0.14 0.71 9.98
C GLY A 203 -0.62 1.92 9.43
N GLU A 204 -0.21 2.43 8.26
CA GLU A 204 -0.91 3.50 7.56
C GLU A 204 -2.35 3.10 7.23
N ALA A 205 -2.54 1.94 6.59
CA ALA A 205 -3.86 1.51 6.19
C ALA A 205 -4.80 1.29 7.38
N ALA A 206 -4.32 0.76 8.49
CA ALA A 206 -5.11 0.56 9.70
C ALA A 206 -5.54 1.89 10.33
N LEU A 207 -4.63 2.89 10.41
CA LEU A 207 -4.93 4.23 10.92
C LEU A 207 -5.96 4.93 10.04
N ILE A 208 -5.71 5.02 8.73
CA ILE A 208 -6.58 5.73 7.80
C ILE A 208 -7.97 5.10 7.75
N SER A 209 -8.04 3.78 7.68
CA SER A 209 -9.31 3.04 7.62
C SER A 209 -10.13 3.16 8.91
N SER A 210 -9.49 3.27 10.07
CA SER A 210 -10.18 3.50 11.35
C SER A 210 -10.62 4.96 11.57
N GLY A 211 -10.39 5.86 10.60
CA GLY A 211 -10.67 7.29 10.72
C GLY A 211 -9.64 8.06 11.55
N ALA A 212 -8.46 7.49 11.80
CA ALA A 212 -7.41 8.08 12.61
C ALA A 212 -6.38 8.91 11.82
N SER A 213 -6.49 8.94 10.50
CA SER A 213 -5.75 9.84 9.59
C SER A 213 -6.55 10.07 8.32
N PRO A 214 -6.49 11.25 7.69
CA PRO A 214 -7.13 11.48 6.41
C PRO A 214 -6.37 10.83 5.25
N PHE A 215 -5.04 10.84 5.31
CA PHE A 215 -4.14 10.20 4.35
C PHE A 215 -2.79 9.89 5.00
N GLY A 216 -1.97 9.11 4.30
CA GLY A 216 -0.63 8.76 4.74
C GLY A 216 0.38 8.67 3.61
N VAL A 217 1.66 8.88 3.96
CA VAL A 217 2.80 8.67 3.10
C VAL A 217 3.29 7.24 3.26
N ALA A 218 3.21 6.45 2.20
CA ALA A 218 3.54 5.03 2.19
C ALA A 218 4.53 4.69 1.07
N SER A 219 5.00 3.45 1.00
CA SER A 219 5.93 2.99 -0.04
C SER A 219 5.53 1.63 -0.60
N ASP A 220 5.87 1.36 -1.88
CA ASP A 220 5.46 0.18 -2.62
C ASP A 220 6.61 -0.32 -3.51
N ILE A 221 7.19 -1.47 -3.18
CA ILE A 221 8.19 -2.17 -4.00
C ILE A 221 7.66 -3.51 -4.56
N ALA A 222 6.60 -4.04 -3.91
CA ALA A 222 5.98 -5.32 -4.27
C ALA A 222 4.49 -5.36 -3.87
N GLY A 223 3.80 -4.20 -3.91
CA GLY A 223 2.39 -4.08 -3.53
C GLY A 223 2.14 -3.38 -2.20
N SER A 224 3.17 -2.83 -1.56
CA SER A 224 3.08 -2.38 -0.16
C SER A 224 2.27 -1.09 0.10
N VAL A 225 1.81 -0.36 -0.92
CA VAL A 225 0.76 0.67 -0.85
C VAL A 225 -0.59 0.04 -1.16
N ARG A 226 -0.66 -0.72 -2.26
CA ARG A 226 -1.91 -1.23 -2.84
C ARG A 226 -2.54 -2.36 -2.04
N LEU A 227 -1.74 -3.31 -1.55
CA LEU A 227 -2.24 -4.46 -0.81
C LEU A 227 -2.87 -4.08 0.54
N PRO A 228 -2.21 -3.26 1.41
CA PRO A 228 -2.84 -2.81 2.64
C PRO A 228 -4.04 -1.89 2.39
N ALA A 229 -4.01 -1.03 1.36
CA ALA A 229 -5.17 -0.26 0.95
C ALA A 229 -6.35 -1.18 0.58
N ALA A 230 -6.10 -2.22 -0.22
CA ALA A 230 -7.12 -3.21 -0.61
C ALA A 230 -7.72 -3.95 0.59
N TYR A 231 -6.90 -4.36 1.57
CA TYR A 231 -7.36 -5.09 2.74
C TYR A 231 -8.14 -4.22 3.76
N CYS A 232 -7.89 -2.92 3.73
CA CYS A 232 -8.50 -1.95 4.64
C CYS A 232 -9.53 -1.02 3.96
N GLY A 233 -9.95 -1.32 2.71
CA GLY A 233 -11.02 -0.59 2.03
C GLY A 233 -10.66 0.85 1.68
N LEU A 234 -9.42 1.08 1.25
CA LEU A 234 -8.84 2.40 0.97
C LEU A 234 -8.35 2.50 -0.48
N TYR A 235 -8.10 3.71 -0.91
CA TYR A 235 -7.41 4.00 -2.17
C TYR A 235 -5.92 4.13 -1.90
N GLY A 236 -5.12 3.29 -2.58
CA GLY A 236 -3.67 3.33 -2.51
C GLY A 236 -3.09 3.46 -3.91
N HIS A 237 -2.35 4.53 -4.20
CA HIS A 237 -1.77 4.73 -5.51
C HIS A 237 -0.25 4.53 -5.49
N LYS A 238 0.21 3.61 -6.34
CA LYS A 238 1.60 3.42 -6.70
C LYS A 238 1.87 4.21 -7.99
N PRO A 239 2.56 5.36 -7.93
CA PRO A 239 2.79 6.17 -9.10
C PRO A 239 3.78 5.54 -10.10
N THR A 240 3.88 6.14 -11.27
CA THR A 240 4.98 5.90 -12.20
C THR A 240 6.31 6.05 -11.46
N PRO A 241 7.27 5.10 -11.61
CA PRO A 241 8.57 5.18 -10.95
C PRO A 241 9.31 6.49 -11.25
N GLY A 242 10.02 7.02 -10.26
CA GLY A 242 10.82 8.25 -10.39
C GLY A 242 10.02 9.56 -10.27
N ILE A 243 8.69 9.52 -10.20
CA ILE A 243 7.85 10.72 -10.03
C ILE A 243 7.95 11.27 -8.61
N ILE A 244 7.69 10.45 -7.61
CA ILE A 244 7.83 10.86 -6.21
C ILE A 244 9.23 10.51 -5.71
N PRO A 245 9.94 11.43 -5.04
CA PRO A 245 11.28 11.14 -4.53
C PRO A 245 11.25 10.04 -3.48
N ILE A 246 12.17 9.06 -3.63
CA ILE A 246 12.36 7.94 -2.69
C ILE A 246 13.53 8.17 -1.72
N ALA A 247 14.17 9.32 -1.78
CA ALA A 247 15.26 9.68 -0.88
C ALA A 247 14.83 9.55 0.59
N GLY A 248 15.66 8.95 1.42
CA GLY A 248 15.37 8.69 2.83
C GLY A 248 14.56 7.41 3.08
N HIS A 249 14.15 6.65 2.06
CA HIS A 249 13.47 5.36 2.28
C HIS A 249 14.43 4.28 2.83
N ILE A 250 13.96 3.48 3.77
CA ILE A 250 14.69 2.34 4.32
C ILE A 250 13.85 1.05 4.18
N PRO A 251 14.49 -0.08 3.74
CA PRO A 251 15.89 -0.22 3.31
C PRO A 251 16.19 0.56 2.02
N THR A 252 17.47 0.86 1.78
CA THR A 252 17.96 1.48 0.54
C THR A 252 18.94 0.53 -0.12
N LEU A 253 18.82 0.31 -1.44
CA LEU A 253 19.74 -0.48 -2.24
C LEU A 253 20.45 0.42 -3.26
N GLN A 254 21.67 0.02 -3.66
CA GLN A 254 22.45 0.76 -4.65
C GLN A 254 22.13 0.35 -6.10
N ASP A 255 21.45 -0.77 -6.30
CA ASP A 255 21.05 -1.24 -7.63
C ASP A 255 20.08 -0.26 -8.28
N ALA A 256 20.31 0.09 -9.54
CA ALA A 256 19.44 1.01 -10.29
C ALA A 256 17.98 0.51 -10.38
N LYS A 257 17.76 -0.80 -10.43
CA LYS A 257 16.42 -1.40 -10.43
C LYS A 257 15.62 -1.09 -9.16
N TYR A 258 16.31 -0.80 -8.06
CA TYR A 258 15.63 -0.43 -6.82
C TYR A 258 14.75 0.80 -7.01
N SER A 259 15.28 1.86 -7.63
CA SER A 259 14.52 3.08 -7.92
C SER A 259 13.48 2.91 -9.03
N GLU A 260 13.58 1.84 -9.82
CA GLU A 260 12.58 1.49 -10.84
C GLU A 260 11.41 0.69 -10.27
N PHE A 261 11.63 -0.07 -9.18
CA PHE A 261 10.61 -0.92 -8.56
C PHE A 261 9.99 -0.24 -7.34
N LEU A 262 10.78 0.47 -6.54
CA LEU A 262 10.28 1.19 -5.37
C LEU A 262 9.64 2.52 -5.79
N THR A 263 8.44 2.76 -5.28
CA THR A 263 7.80 4.07 -5.32
C THR A 263 7.33 4.46 -3.93
N VAL A 264 7.29 5.76 -3.64
CA VAL A 264 6.51 6.30 -2.53
C VAL A 264 5.17 6.72 -3.10
N GLY A 265 4.08 6.59 -2.34
CA GLY A 265 2.76 6.93 -2.82
C GLY A 265 1.77 7.15 -1.68
N PRO A 266 0.64 7.81 -1.96
CA PRO A 266 -0.41 8.06 -0.98
C PRO A 266 -1.30 6.85 -0.73
N ILE A 267 -1.75 6.71 0.52
CA ILE A 267 -2.96 5.98 0.88
C ILE A 267 -3.97 7.00 1.39
N ALA A 268 -5.20 6.96 0.88
CA ALA A 268 -6.27 7.89 1.26
C ALA A 268 -7.64 7.19 1.31
N ARG A 269 -8.61 7.82 1.97
CA ARG A 269 -9.99 7.31 2.06
C ARG A 269 -10.79 7.53 0.80
N HIS A 270 -10.48 8.60 0.04
CA HIS A 270 -11.22 9.02 -1.13
C HIS A 270 -10.32 9.08 -2.36
N ALA A 271 -10.78 8.52 -3.48
CA ALA A 271 -10.06 8.59 -4.75
C ALA A 271 -9.89 10.05 -5.23
N ALA A 272 -10.83 10.92 -4.86
CA ALA A 272 -10.81 12.34 -5.20
C ALA A 272 -9.62 13.10 -4.60
N ASP A 273 -9.03 12.60 -3.50
CA ASP A 273 -7.86 13.23 -2.85
C ASP A 273 -6.53 12.88 -3.54
N LEU A 274 -6.48 11.77 -4.29
CA LEU A 274 -5.23 11.26 -4.88
C LEU A 274 -4.53 12.27 -5.81
N PRO A 275 -5.21 13.02 -6.70
CA PRO A 275 -4.51 13.98 -7.56
C PRO A 275 -3.76 15.04 -6.76
N ARG A 276 -4.39 15.64 -5.75
CA ARG A 276 -3.75 16.64 -4.88
C ARG A 276 -2.57 16.06 -4.10
N LEU A 277 -2.73 14.85 -3.57
CA LEU A 277 -1.66 14.20 -2.81
C LEU A 277 -0.48 13.82 -3.70
N LEU A 278 -0.74 13.36 -4.92
CA LEU A 278 0.33 13.08 -5.90
C LEU A 278 1.06 14.35 -6.33
N ASP A 279 0.31 15.42 -6.64
CA ASP A 279 0.89 16.72 -7.02
C ASP A 279 1.85 17.20 -5.94
N VAL A 280 1.42 17.21 -4.68
CA VAL A 280 2.24 17.62 -3.55
C VAL A 280 3.44 16.69 -3.34
N MET A 281 3.24 15.37 -3.29
CA MET A 281 4.33 14.44 -3.02
C MET A 281 5.38 14.42 -4.12
N ALA A 282 4.97 14.57 -5.38
CA ALA A 282 5.84 14.59 -6.54
C ALA A 282 6.61 15.92 -6.69
N GLY A 283 6.06 17.02 -6.15
CA GLY A 283 6.64 18.34 -6.29
C GLY A 283 6.82 18.73 -7.77
N PRO A 284 7.99 19.21 -8.20
CA PRO A 284 8.20 19.66 -9.58
C PRO A 284 7.93 18.59 -10.66
N ASN A 285 7.99 17.31 -10.31
CA ASN A 285 7.75 16.20 -11.24
C ASN A 285 6.27 15.95 -11.52
N ALA A 286 5.36 16.50 -10.71
CA ALA A 286 3.91 16.30 -10.85
C ALA A 286 3.38 16.68 -12.24
N LYS A 287 3.97 17.71 -12.85
CA LYS A 287 3.63 18.15 -14.22
C LYS A 287 3.72 17.04 -15.28
N LEU A 288 4.59 16.05 -15.07
CA LEU A 288 4.74 14.91 -15.97
C LEU A 288 3.50 14.00 -15.97
N LEU A 289 2.71 14.04 -14.91
CA LEU A 289 1.49 13.22 -14.76
C LEU A 289 0.25 13.87 -15.36
N ARG A 290 0.30 15.17 -15.69
CA ARG A 290 -0.81 15.94 -16.28
C ARG A 290 -2.12 15.73 -15.51
N LEU A 291 -2.05 15.83 -14.16
CA LEU A 291 -3.17 15.53 -13.26
C LEU A 291 -4.36 16.48 -13.43
N ASP A 292 -4.12 17.71 -13.95
CA ASP A 292 -5.15 18.72 -14.21
C ASP A 292 -5.91 18.47 -15.51
N GLU A 293 -5.40 17.61 -16.42
CA GLU A 293 -6.08 17.30 -17.66
C GLU A 293 -7.29 16.39 -17.41
N PRO A 294 -8.50 16.81 -17.81
CA PRO A 294 -9.69 16.00 -17.63
C PRO A 294 -9.60 14.71 -18.45
N VAL A 295 -10.10 13.62 -17.88
CA VAL A 295 -10.19 12.32 -18.55
C VAL A 295 -11.63 12.12 -19.04
N ASP A 296 -11.80 12.01 -20.36
CA ASP A 296 -13.06 11.57 -20.97
C ASP A 296 -13.10 10.02 -20.96
N LEU A 297 -13.90 9.44 -20.08
CA LEU A 297 -14.01 7.99 -19.93
C LEU A 297 -14.44 7.29 -21.22
N ARG A 298 -15.17 7.96 -22.12
CA ARG A 298 -15.61 7.39 -23.42
C ARG A 298 -14.44 7.11 -24.38
N LYS A 299 -13.27 7.68 -24.07
CA LYS A 299 -12.02 7.46 -24.82
C LYS A 299 -11.07 6.48 -24.10
N VAL A 300 -11.47 5.96 -22.95
CA VAL A 300 -10.66 5.02 -22.18
C VAL A 300 -11.01 3.60 -22.56
N LYS A 301 -10.02 2.84 -22.98
CA LYS A 301 -10.14 1.41 -23.24
C LYS A 301 -9.94 0.62 -21.93
N VAL A 302 -10.88 -0.27 -21.63
CA VAL A 302 -10.84 -1.08 -20.41
C VAL A 302 -10.53 -2.53 -20.75
N TYR A 303 -9.43 -3.01 -20.26
CA TYR A 303 -9.05 -4.43 -20.25
C TYR A 303 -9.34 -5.00 -18.86
N TYR A 304 -9.66 -6.28 -18.75
CA TYR A 304 -9.82 -6.91 -17.46
C TYR A 304 -9.45 -8.38 -17.45
N MET A 305 -8.89 -8.83 -16.34
CA MET A 305 -8.62 -10.24 -16.06
C MET A 305 -9.00 -10.56 -14.62
N THR A 306 -9.70 -11.66 -14.41
CA THR A 306 -10.18 -12.09 -13.10
C THR A 306 -9.14 -12.89 -12.33
N GLU A 307 -8.16 -13.45 -13.02
CA GLU A 307 -7.04 -14.21 -12.46
C GLU A 307 -5.91 -14.38 -13.47
N ALA A 308 -4.71 -14.64 -12.98
CA ALA A 308 -3.58 -15.15 -13.77
C ALA A 308 -3.77 -16.66 -13.98
N THR A 309 -3.26 -17.18 -15.09
CA THR A 309 -3.60 -18.55 -15.52
C THR A 309 -2.75 -19.61 -14.84
N LYS A 310 -1.42 -19.53 -14.88
CA LYS A 310 -0.50 -20.54 -14.35
C LYS A 310 0.65 -19.87 -13.61
N SER A 311 0.83 -20.18 -12.33
CA SER A 311 2.01 -19.73 -11.59
C SER A 311 2.22 -20.56 -10.32
N ILE A 312 3.48 -20.75 -9.92
CA ILE A 312 3.83 -21.43 -8.69
C ILE A 312 3.24 -20.67 -7.47
N GLY A 313 2.68 -21.41 -6.52
CA GLY A 313 2.20 -20.82 -5.28
C GLY A 313 0.94 -19.95 -5.37
N LEU A 314 0.33 -19.80 -6.55
CA LEU A 314 -0.97 -19.18 -6.68
C LEU A 314 -2.08 -20.17 -6.33
N ILE A 315 -2.96 -19.73 -5.43
CA ILE A 315 -4.27 -20.33 -5.16
C ILE A 315 -5.29 -19.55 -5.97
N ASP A 316 -6.43 -20.19 -6.27
CA ASP A 316 -7.50 -19.55 -7.04
C ASP A 316 -7.96 -18.26 -6.37
N VAL A 317 -8.26 -17.25 -7.18
CA VAL A 317 -8.81 -15.98 -6.69
C VAL A 317 -10.22 -16.23 -6.13
N ASP A 318 -10.52 -15.68 -4.97
CA ASP A 318 -11.84 -15.77 -4.34
C ASP A 318 -12.93 -15.31 -5.32
N LYS A 319 -14.05 -16.06 -5.38
CA LYS A 319 -15.16 -15.80 -6.29
C LYS A 319 -15.67 -14.36 -6.22
N ARG A 320 -15.78 -13.81 -5.00
CA ARG A 320 -16.21 -12.43 -4.76
C ARG A 320 -15.31 -11.42 -5.48
N ILE A 321 -13.98 -11.64 -5.50
CA ILE A 321 -13.04 -10.73 -6.17
C ILE A 321 -13.16 -10.86 -7.70
N LYS A 322 -13.33 -12.09 -8.23
CA LYS A 322 -13.59 -12.30 -9.66
C LYS A 322 -14.84 -11.58 -10.12
N GLU A 323 -15.93 -11.72 -9.38
CA GLU A 323 -17.22 -11.06 -9.64
C GLU A 323 -17.11 -9.54 -9.58
N LEU A 324 -16.30 -9.04 -8.64
CA LEU A 324 -16.02 -7.62 -8.49
C LEU A 324 -15.33 -7.04 -9.73
N VAL A 325 -14.26 -7.68 -10.22
CA VAL A 325 -13.55 -7.24 -11.44
C VAL A 325 -14.49 -7.20 -12.64
N VAL A 326 -15.32 -8.25 -12.82
CA VAL A 326 -16.30 -8.29 -13.91
C VAL A 326 -17.37 -7.19 -13.77
N SER A 327 -17.86 -6.96 -12.54
CA SER A 327 -18.86 -5.92 -12.26
C SER A 327 -18.31 -4.52 -12.53
N ALA A 328 -17.06 -4.26 -12.13
CA ALA A 328 -16.39 -2.99 -12.40
C ALA A 328 -16.20 -2.76 -13.92
N ALA A 329 -15.74 -3.79 -14.65
CA ALA A 329 -15.57 -3.70 -16.10
C ALA A 329 -16.91 -3.41 -16.83
N ARG A 330 -17.98 -4.09 -16.43
CA ARG A 330 -19.32 -3.85 -17.00
C ARG A 330 -19.84 -2.45 -16.69
N TYR A 331 -19.67 -1.99 -15.46
CA TYR A 331 -20.06 -0.64 -15.08
C TYR A 331 -19.32 0.43 -15.88
N LEU A 332 -18.01 0.28 -16.08
CA LEU A 332 -17.24 1.23 -16.89
C LEU A 332 -17.68 1.23 -18.36
N ARG A 333 -18.03 0.07 -18.93
CA ARG A 333 -18.67 0.00 -20.25
C ARG A 333 -19.97 0.80 -20.28
N ASP A 334 -20.80 0.65 -19.26
CA ASP A 334 -22.08 1.34 -19.17
C ASP A 334 -21.89 2.87 -18.98
N CYS A 335 -20.73 3.31 -18.46
CA CYS A 335 -20.30 4.70 -18.45
C CYS A 335 -19.72 5.18 -19.79
N GLY A 336 -19.66 4.33 -20.81
CA GLY A 336 -19.23 4.64 -22.15
C GLY A 336 -17.79 4.27 -22.49
N CYS A 337 -17.04 3.62 -21.57
CA CYS A 337 -15.71 3.10 -21.89
C CYS A 337 -15.78 1.98 -22.95
N GLU A 338 -14.75 1.88 -23.79
CA GLU A 338 -14.59 0.75 -24.68
C GLU A 338 -14.11 -0.48 -23.87
N LEU A 339 -14.91 -1.55 -23.83
CA LEU A 339 -14.52 -2.80 -23.17
C LEU A 339 -13.82 -3.73 -24.17
N SER A 340 -12.55 -4.06 -23.91
CA SER A 340 -11.77 -4.98 -24.73
C SER A 340 -11.91 -6.43 -24.28
N GLU A 341 -12.08 -7.33 -25.26
CA GLU A 341 -12.04 -8.78 -25.04
C GLU A 341 -10.61 -9.37 -25.13
N GLU A 342 -9.61 -8.54 -25.39
CA GLU A 342 -8.22 -8.97 -25.49
C GLU A 342 -7.74 -9.57 -24.16
N LYS A 343 -7.11 -10.75 -24.26
CA LYS A 343 -6.50 -11.43 -23.12
C LYS A 343 -4.98 -11.39 -23.24
N PHE A 344 -4.35 -11.10 -22.11
CA PHE A 344 -2.90 -11.12 -22.01
C PHE A 344 -2.46 -12.51 -21.56
N THR A 345 -2.21 -13.41 -22.53
CA THR A 345 -1.77 -14.80 -22.27
C THR A 345 -0.38 -14.84 -21.62
N GLU A 346 0.39 -13.76 -21.73
CA GLU A 346 1.70 -13.57 -21.13
C GLU A 346 1.67 -13.49 -19.60
N PHE A 347 0.48 -13.45 -18.98
CA PHE A 347 0.31 -13.53 -17.51
C PHE A 347 0.56 -14.93 -16.92
N ASP A 348 0.88 -15.93 -17.74
CA ASP A 348 1.40 -17.20 -17.25
C ASP A 348 2.74 -16.99 -16.51
N HIS A 349 2.91 -17.69 -15.40
CA HIS A 349 4.13 -17.61 -14.57
C HIS A 349 4.41 -16.23 -13.96
N VAL A 350 3.34 -15.50 -13.57
CA VAL A 350 3.48 -14.13 -13.03
C VAL A 350 4.35 -14.07 -11.78
N LEU A 351 4.30 -15.07 -10.89
CA LEU A 351 5.14 -15.10 -9.69
C LEU A 351 6.59 -15.37 -10.06
N GLU A 352 6.85 -16.37 -10.94
CA GLU A 352 8.19 -16.72 -11.38
C GLU A 352 8.87 -15.56 -12.11
N MET A 353 8.14 -14.85 -12.99
CA MET A 353 8.63 -13.65 -13.65
C MET A 353 8.96 -12.56 -12.63
N SER A 354 8.02 -12.28 -11.73
CA SER A 354 8.18 -11.23 -10.72
C SER A 354 9.34 -11.52 -9.77
N VAL A 355 9.44 -12.75 -9.26
CA VAL A 355 10.50 -13.19 -8.34
C VAL A 355 11.85 -13.20 -9.06
N SER A 356 11.92 -13.70 -10.33
CA SER A 356 13.15 -13.69 -11.12
C SER A 356 13.70 -12.29 -11.36
N GLU A 357 12.82 -11.34 -11.66
CA GLU A 357 13.23 -9.96 -11.93
C GLU A 357 13.56 -9.21 -10.62
N PHE A 358 12.74 -9.37 -9.59
CA PHE A 358 12.94 -8.71 -8.30
C PHE A 358 14.28 -9.12 -7.66
N PHE A 359 14.53 -10.42 -7.55
CA PHE A 359 15.78 -10.94 -6.96
C PHE A 359 16.99 -10.91 -7.92
N SER A 360 16.85 -10.28 -9.09
CA SER A 360 18.00 -9.96 -9.94
C SER A 360 18.73 -8.69 -9.47
N MET A 361 18.12 -7.90 -8.59
CA MET A 361 18.78 -6.77 -7.95
C MET A 361 20.03 -7.24 -7.19
N LYS A 362 21.07 -6.43 -7.25
CA LYS A 362 22.27 -6.58 -6.42
C LYS A 362 21.96 -6.03 -5.03
N ASP A 363 22.77 -6.37 -4.06
CA ASP A 363 22.74 -5.81 -2.70
C ASP A 363 21.43 -6.08 -1.91
N ILE A 364 20.63 -7.08 -2.31
CA ILE A 364 19.49 -7.53 -1.52
C ILE A 364 20.00 -8.05 -0.18
N PRO A 365 19.48 -7.55 0.96
CA PRO A 365 19.97 -7.95 2.28
C PRO A 365 19.88 -9.47 2.51
N ASN A 366 20.99 -10.10 2.90
CA ASN A 366 20.95 -11.46 3.40
C ASN A 366 20.47 -11.44 4.85
N MET A 367 19.21 -11.80 5.06
CA MET A 367 18.55 -11.76 6.37
C MET A 367 19.12 -12.79 7.37
N LEU A 368 19.98 -13.70 6.95
CA LEU A 368 20.60 -14.69 7.83
C LEU A 368 21.99 -14.29 8.32
N LEU A 369 22.55 -13.17 7.87
CA LEU A 369 23.79 -12.67 8.43
C LEU A 369 23.63 -12.38 9.92
N ASP A 370 24.62 -12.76 10.71
CA ASP A 370 24.65 -12.40 12.12
C ASP A 370 24.93 -10.90 12.25
N PRO A 371 24.09 -10.14 12.97
CA PRO A 371 24.29 -8.70 13.13
C PRO A 371 25.60 -8.31 13.81
N ASN A 372 26.10 -9.21 14.69
CA ASN A 372 27.33 -8.97 15.44
C ASN A 372 28.59 -9.43 14.68
N ASP A 373 28.42 -10.31 13.70
CA ASP A 373 29.50 -10.76 12.82
C ASP A 373 28.97 -10.99 11.38
N PRO A 374 29.10 -9.99 10.49
CA PRO A 374 28.62 -10.10 9.11
C PRO A 374 29.30 -11.20 8.26
N LYS A 375 30.32 -11.86 8.78
CA LYS A 375 30.97 -13.01 8.14
C LYS A 375 30.28 -14.33 8.47
N VAL A 376 29.45 -14.35 9.51
CA VAL A 376 28.75 -15.53 9.97
C VAL A 376 27.32 -15.52 9.42
N GLU A 377 26.98 -16.57 8.70
CA GLU A 377 25.61 -16.78 8.23
C GLU A 377 24.91 -17.83 9.12
N ARG A 378 23.76 -17.45 9.69
CA ARG A 378 22.92 -18.33 10.50
C ARG A 378 22.29 -19.41 9.64
N ASN A 379 22.17 -20.62 10.17
CA ASN A 379 21.47 -21.69 9.48
C ASN A 379 19.96 -21.40 9.41
N LEU A 380 19.38 -21.44 8.21
CA LEU A 380 17.96 -21.15 7.98
C LEU A 380 17.02 -22.03 8.81
N PHE A 381 17.30 -23.34 8.89
CA PHE A 381 16.43 -24.27 9.63
C PHE A 381 16.52 -24.05 11.14
N ALA A 382 17.73 -23.77 11.64
CA ALA A 382 17.93 -23.45 13.06
C ALA A 382 17.24 -22.14 13.44
N GLU A 383 17.30 -21.11 12.58
CA GLU A 383 16.62 -19.84 12.83
C GLU A 383 15.10 -19.99 12.72
N ALA A 384 14.60 -20.76 11.76
CA ALA A 384 13.18 -21.08 11.65
C ALA A 384 12.66 -21.83 12.89
N ALA A 385 13.41 -22.80 13.42
CA ALA A 385 13.06 -23.50 14.66
C ALA A 385 13.03 -22.54 15.87
N ARG A 386 14.01 -21.63 15.99
CA ARG A 386 14.01 -20.59 17.04
C ARG A 386 12.79 -19.69 16.95
N VAL A 387 12.47 -19.21 15.73
CA VAL A 387 11.28 -18.37 15.50
C VAL A 387 9.99 -19.11 15.84
N ALA A 388 9.87 -20.39 15.48
CA ALA A 388 8.73 -21.22 15.83
C ALA A 388 8.56 -21.41 17.36
N CYS A 389 9.67 -21.44 18.09
CA CYS A 389 9.69 -21.48 19.56
C CYS A 389 9.53 -20.10 20.24
N GLY A 390 9.20 -19.05 19.48
CA GLY A 390 9.05 -17.69 20.00
C GLY A 390 10.35 -16.92 20.24
N GLY A 391 11.51 -17.52 19.93
CA GLY A 391 12.86 -16.92 19.94
C GLY A 391 13.25 -16.38 18.56
N GLY A 392 14.56 -16.41 18.27
CA GLY A 392 15.11 -15.95 16.98
C GLY A 392 15.26 -14.44 16.87
N ALA A 393 16.09 -13.98 15.95
CA ALA A 393 16.30 -12.56 15.69
C ALA A 393 15.43 -12.02 14.54
N ARG A 394 14.93 -12.90 13.70
CA ARG A 394 14.18 -12.54 12.48
C ARG A 394 12.67 -12.79 12.63
N SER A 395 11.89 -12.09 11.86
CA SER A 395 10.47 -12.35 11.69
C SER A 395 10.22 -13.54 10.74
N VAL A 396 9.04 -14.15 10.83
CA VAL A 396 8.62 -15.20 9.87
C VAL A 396 8.68 -14.68 8.43
N GLN A 397 8.31 -13.41 8.20
CA GLN A 397 8.33 -12.79 6.87
C GLN A 397 9.76 -12.66 6.33
N ALA A 398 10.73 -12.27 7.16
CA ALA A 398 12.13 -12.20 6.77
C ALA A 398 12.69 -13.58 6.38
N LEU A 399 12.26 -14.64 7.08
CA LEU A 399 12.61 -16.02 6.71
C LEU A 399 11.95 -16.44 5.39
N LEU A 400 10.67 -16.14 5.18
CA LEU A 400 9.99 -16.41 3.92
C LEU A 400 10.62 -15.65 2.75
N PHE A 401 11.01 -14.39 2.96
CA PHE A 401 11.76 -13.60 1.99
C PHE A 401 13.12 -14.28 1.64
N THR A 402 13.84 -14.77 2.65
CA THR A 402 15.09 -15.52 2.43
C THR A 402 14.86 -16.78 1.62
N VAL A 403 13.79 -17.53 1.91
CA VAL A 403 13.41 -18.72 1.13
C VAL A 403 13.09 -18.33 -0.31
N ALA A 404 12.33 -17.26 -0.54
CA ALA A 404 12.02 -16.76 -1.87
C ALA A 404 13.29 -16.32 -2.64
N ALA A 405 14.21 -15.60 -1.98
CA ALA A 405 15.48 -15.21 -2.57
C ALA A 405 16.32 -16.45 -2.95
N ARG A 406 16.38 -17.45 -2.07
CA ARG A 406 17.12 -18.69 -2.33
C ARG A 406 16.44 -19.60 -3.35
N SER A 407 15.12 -19.51 -3.52
CA SER A 407 14.40 -20.27 -4.54
C SER A 407 14.89 -19.98 -5.97
N GLN A 408 15.52 -18.83 -6.19
CA GLN A 408 16.21 -18.51 -7.44
C GLN A 408 17.29 -19.54 -7.80
N LEU A 409 17.89 -20.20 -6.80
CA LEU A 409 18.91 -21.24 -7.01
C LEU A 409 18.33 -22.48 -7.70
N PHE A 410 17.02 -22.72 -7.61
CA PHE A 410 16.34 -23.82 -8.29
C PHE A 410 15.94 -23.48 -9.74
N LEU A 411 15.99 -22.19 -10.13
CA LEU A 411 15.76 -21.77 -11.50
C LEU A 411 17.07 -21.79 -12.28
N THR A 412 17.11 -22.60 -13.34
CA THR A 412 18.26 -22.60 -14.24
C THR A 412 18.49 -21.21 -14.87
N HIS A 413 19.71 -20.93 -15.28
CA HIS A 413 20.05 -19.67 -15.93
C HIS A 413 19.17 -19.41 -17.16
N ALA A 414 18.89 -20.47 -17.95
CA ALA A 414 18.00 -20.41 -19.12
C ALA A 414 16.54 -20.10 -18.73
N ALA A 415 16.04 -20.66 -17.63
CA ALA A 415 14.68 -20.38 -17.14
C ALA A 415 14.55 -18.90 -16.71
N ARG A 416 15.54 -18.38 -15.97
CA ARG A 416 15.56 -16.97 -15.56
C ARG A 416 15.63 -16.01 -16.76
N ALA A 417 16.44 -16.34 -17.77
CA ALA A 417 16.53 -15.54 -19.00
C ALA A 417 15.17 -15.51 -19.75
N ARG A 418 14.52 -16.68 -19.88
CA ARG A 418 13.18 -16.77 -20.48
C ARG A 418 12.12 -15.98 -19.73
N HIS A 419 12.11 -16.02 -18.39
CA HIS A 419 11.16 -15.24 -17.60
C HIS A 419 11.36 -13.73 -17.79
N ARG A 420 12.59 -13.26 -17.86
CA ARG A 420 12.89 -11.85 -18.15
C ARG A 420 12.46 -11.44 -19.57
N ASP A 421 12.73 -12.26 -20.58
CA ASP A 421 12.27 -12.00 -21.96
C ASP A 421 10.74 -11.92 -22.03
N ASN A 422 10.03 -12.84 -21.36
CA ASN A 422 8.58 -12.80 -21.27
C ASN A 422 8.07 -11.55 -20.55
N LEU A 423 8.73 -11.14 -19.47
CA LEU A 423 8.39 -9.92 -18.73
C LEU A 423 8.56 -8.67 -19.62
N ASP A 424 9.64 -8.60 -20.39
CA ASP A 424 9.90 -7.49 -21.31
C ASP A 424 8.90 -7.45 -22.48
N LYS A 425 8.47 -8.60 -22.98
CA LYS A 425 7.38 -8.69 -23.96
C LYS A 425 6.06 -8.20 -23.40
N LEU A 426 5.71 -8.68 -22.20
CA LEU A 426 4.50 -8.26 -21.51
C LEU A 426 4.51 -6.75 -21.23
N ARG A 427 5.64 -6.21 -20.77
CA ARG A 427 5.79 -4.77 -20.51
C ARG A 427 5.48 -3.95 -21.78
N ARG A 428 6.16 -4.22 -22.89
CA ARG A 428 5.95 -3.50 -24.16
C ARG A 428 4.49 -3.59 -24.64
N LYS A 429 3.88 -4.77 -24.52
CA LYS A 429 2.49 -4.98 -24.90
C LYS A 429 1.54 -4.15 -24.04
N LEU A 430 1.75 -4.15 -22.72
CA LEU A 430 0.93 -3.36 -21.78
C LEU A 430 1.17 -1.85 -21.95
N GLU A 431 2.40 -1.39 -22.13
CA GLU A 431 2.70 0.02 -22.36
C GLU A 431 1.96 0.55 -23.62
N THR A 432 1.88 -0.26 -24.66
CA THR A 432 1.13 0.08 -25.88
C THR A 432 -0.38 0.06 -25.64
N ALA A 433 -0.90 -1.04 -25.08
CA ALA A 433 -2.34 -1.23 -24.88
C ALA A 433 -2.95 -0.24 -23.86
N LEU A 434 -2.16 0.17 -22.88
CA LEU A 434 -2.61 1.03 -21.77
C LEU A 434 -2.22 2.51 -21.94
N SER A 435 -1.71 2.91 -23.12
CA SER A 435 -1.39 4.33 -23.40
C SER A 435 -2.61 5.24 -23.33
N ASP A 436 -3.78 4.72 -23.69
CA ASP A 436 -5.11 5.34 -23.62
C ASP A 436 -6.12 4.48 -22.87
N GLY A 437 -5.65 3.46 -22.14
CA GLY A 437 -6.48 2.47 -21.47
C GLY A 437 -6.05 2.13 -20.06
N VAL A 438 -6.84 1.25 -19.45
CA VAL A 438 -6.58 0.68 -18.13
C VAL A 438 -6.80 -0.82 -18.12
N LEU A 439 -6.03 -1.54 -17.30
CA LEU A 439 -6.23 -2.96 -17.02
C LEU A 439 -6.73 -3.13 -15.58
N LEU A 440 -7.88 -3.77 -15.42
CA LEU A 440 -8.44 -4.15 -14.13
C LEU A 440 -7.96 -5.56 -13.75
N LEU A 441 -7.31 -5.68 -12.61
CA LEU A 441 -6.84 -6.96 -12.04
C LEU A 441 -7.27 -7.07 -10.57
N PRO A 442 -7.33 -8.29 -10.00
CA PRO A 442 -7.34 -8.46 -8.55
C PRO A 442 -6.16 -7.73 -7.91
N ALA A 443 -6.39 -7.04 -6.80
CA ALA A 443 -5.30 -6.52 -5.97
C ALA A 443 -4.66 -7.63 -5.12
N SER A 444 -5.41 -8.70 -4.85
CA SER A 444 -5.00 -9.93 -4.16
C SER A 444 -5.92 -11.08 -4.55
N ILE A 445 -5.51 -12.31 -4.23
CA ILE A 445 -6.36 -13.51 -4.43
C ILE A 445 -7.50 -13.60 -3.42
N THR A 446 -7.48 -12.84 -2.33
CA THR A 446 -8.46 -12.88 -1.24
C THR A 446 -8.64 -11.48 -0.63
N THR A 447 -9.73 -11.28 0.08
CA THR A 447 -9.86 -10.17 1.05
C THR A 447 -8.86 -10.40 2.19
N ALA A 448 -8.79 -9.49 3.19
CA ALA A 448 -7.80 -9.60 4.26
C ALA A 448 -7.77 -11.01 4.89
N PRO A 449 -6.67 -11.75 4.81
CA PRO A 449 -6.53 -13.09 5.39
C PRO A 449 -6.49 -13.03 6.91
N ALA A 450 -6.74 -14.14 7.58
CA ALA A 450 -6.46 -14.27 9.02
C ALA A 450 -4.97 -14.02 9.29
N LEU A 451 -4.65 -13.42 10.44
CA LEU A 451 -3.27 -13.20 10.86
C LEU A 451 -2.48 -14.51 10.89
N GLY A 452 -1.30 -14.49 10.27
CA GLY A 452 -0.40 -15.65 10.15
C GLY A 452 -0.80 -16.65 9.06
N ARG A 453 -1.80 -16.38 8.21
CA ARG A 453 -2.20 -17.27 7.10
C ARG A 453 -1.29 -17.09 5.89
N HIS A 454 -0.02 -17.46 6.04
CA HIS A 454 1.01 -17.27 5.00
C HIS A 454 0.80 -18.14 3.73
N THR A 455 -0.07 -19.15 3.78
CA THR A 455 -0.44 -19.96 2.59
C THR A 455 -1.02 -19.11 1.45
N ARG A 456 -1.57 -17.94 1.77
CA ARG A 456 -2.14 -17.00 0.79
C ARG A 456 -1.20 -15.86 0.38
N ALA A 457 0.06 -15.89 0.83
CA ALA A 457 1.06 -14.85 0.50
C ALA A 457 1.35 -14.74 -1.01
N GLY A 458 1.19 -15.83 -1.77
CA GLY A 458 1.32 -15.83 -3.23
C GLY A 458 0.40 -14.83 -3.94
N GLY A 459 -0.71 -14.43 -3.31
CA GLY A 459 -1.62 -13.40 -3.85
C GLY A 459 -0.98 -12.04 -4.08
N ALA A 460 0.12 -11.72 -3.42
CA ALA A 460 0.89 -10.51 -3.66
C ALA A 460 1.63 -10.51 -5.03
N ALA A 461 1.68 -11.64 -5.73
CA ALA A 461 2.23 -11.71 -7.09
C ALA A 461 1.54 -10.72 -8.05
N TYR A 462 0.23 -10.51 -7.88
CA TYR A 462 -0.54 -9.56 -8.69
C TYR A 462 -0.07 -8.11 -8.53
N THR A 463 0.29 -7.71 -7.33
CA THR A 463 0.81 -6.36 -7.08
C THR A 463 2.31 -6.26 -7.39
N MET A 464 3.10 -7.28 -7.06
CA MET A 464 4.55 -7.32 -7.33
C MET A 464 4.86 -7.25 -8.83
N LEU A 465 4.06 -7.93 -9.66
CA LEU A 465 4.19 -7.87 -11.13
C LEU A 465 4.17 -6.43 -11.63
N VAL A 466 3.27 -5.60 -11.12
CA VAL A 466 3.14 -4.19 -11.54
C VAL A 466 4.38 -3.36 -11.20
N ASN A 467 5.08 -3.68 -10.09
CA ASN A 467 6.36 -3.03 -9.73
C ASN A 467 7.45 -3.40 -10.73
N VAL A 468 7.65 -4.69 -11.01
CA VAL A 468 8.71 -5.13 -11.94
C VAL A 468 8.40 -4.77 -13.39
N LEU A 469 7.12 -4.56 -13.73
CA LEU A 469 6.70 -3.97 -15.02
C LEU A 469 6.85 -2.44 -15.05
N ARG A 470 7.11 -1.78 -13.90
CA ARG A 470 7.29 -0.32 -13.76
C ARG A 470 6.03 0.50 -14.11
N LEU A 471 4.85 -0.10 -13.99
CA LEU A 471 3.57 0.55 -14.34
C LEU A 471 2.94 1.25 -13.13
N PRO A 472 2.26 2.39 -13.30
CA PRO A 472 1.44 2.98 -12.24
C PRO A 472 0.19 2.15 -11.99
N ALA A 473 -0.29 2.13 -10.74
CA ALA A 473 -1.52 1.45 -10.38
C ALA A 473 -2.20 2.00 -9.13
N THR A 474 -3.53 2.00 -9.14
CA THR A 474 -4.38 2.36 -8.00
C THR A 474 -5.13 1.13 -7.49
N ALA A 475 -4.98 0.79 -6.21
CA ALA A 475 -5.93 -0.08 -5.53
C ALA A 475 -7.20 0.69 -5.23
N ALA A 476 -8.35 0.12 -5.59
CA ALA A 476 -9.64 0.72 -5.38
C ALA A 476 -10.59 -0.28 -4.71
N PRO A 477 -11.18 0.06 -3.55
CA PRO A 477 -12.29 -0.71 -3.02
C PRO A 477 -13.46 -0.59 -4.01
N ALA A 478 -14.06 -1.71 -4.33
CA ALA A 478 -15.16 -1.75 -5.28
C ALA A 478 -16.31 -2.61 -4.74
N ASP A 479 -16.44 -2.65 -3.44
CA ASP A 479 -17.50 -3.33 -2.73
C ASP A 479 -17.75 -2.63 -1.40
N SER A 480 -19.00 -2.31 -1.10
CA SER A 480 -19.36 -1.86 0.24
C SER A 480 -18.97 -2.95 1.23
N PRO A 481 -18.31 -2.64 2.35
CA PRO A 481 -17.92 -3.64 3.30
C PRO A 481 -19.18 -4.40 3.76
N PRO A 482 -19.21 -5.72 3.57
CA PRO A 482 -20.31 -6.51 4.09
C PRO A 482 -20.28 -6.46 5.61
N PRO A 483 -21.39 -6.74 6.28
CA PRO A 483 -21.40 -6.85 7.74
C PRO A 483 -20.34 -7.85 8.20
N ALA A 484 -19.72 -7.55 9.32
CA ALA A 484 -18.69 -8.41 9.94
C ALA A 484 -19.11 -9.91 9.94
N PRO A 485 -18.21 -10.86 9.74
CA PRO A 485 -16.74 -10.76 9.88
C PRO A 485 -15.97 -10.50 8.56
N HIS A 486 -16.60 -9.94 7.59
CA HIS A 486 -16.00 -9.73 6.27
C HIS A 486 -15.19 -8.43 6.23
N THR A 487 -14.14 -8.44 5.43
CA THR A 487 -13.33 -7.27 5.13
C THR A 487 -13.60 -6.79 3.71
N PRO A 488 -13.29 -5.52 3.38
CA PRO A 488 -13.49 -4.98 2.04
C PRO A 488 -12.82 -5.84 0.96
N ALA A 489 -13.41 -5.84 -0.24
CA ALA A 489 -12.79 -6.38 -1.44
C ALA A 489 -12.35 -5.24 -2.35
N ALA A 490 -11.23 -5.42 -3.05
CA ALA A 490 -10.67 -4.40 -3.92
C ALA A 490 -10.05 -5.03 -5.16
N LEU A 491 -10.01 -4.23 -6.21
CA LEU A 491 -9.24 -4.49 -7.43
C LEU A 491 -8.11 -3.48 -7.55
N GLN A 492 -7.21 -3.67 -8.52
CA GLN A 492 -6.24 -2.66 -8.93
C GLN A 492 -6.47 -2.25 -10.37
N ILE A 493 -6.27 -0.95 -10.63
CA ILE A 493 -6.41 -0.29 -11.92
C ILE A 493 -5.00 0.08 -12.35
N ILE A 494 -4.55 -0.43 -13.49
CA ILE A 494 -3.18 -0.29 -14.01
C ILE A 494 -3.24 0.49 -15.31
N SER A 495 -2.30 1.40 -15.55
CA SER A 495 -2.14 2.11 -16.83
C SER A 495 -0.69 2.11 -17.31
N ALA A 496 -0.42 2.69 -18.48
CA ALA A 496 0.93 2.89 -18.96
C ALA A 496 1.69 3.95 -18.11
N PRO A 497 3.03 3.96 -18.15
CA PRO A 497 3.82 4.99 -17.46
C PRO A 497 3.36 6.41 -17.84
N TYR A 498 3.31 7.29 -16.84
CA TYR A 498 2.82 8.68 -16.94
C TYR A 498 1.33 8.82 -17.28
N GLN A 499 0.56 7.73 -17.23
CA GLN A 499 -0.91 7.75 -17.33
C GLN A 499 -1.59 7.52 -15.97
N ASP A 500 -0.93 7.87 -14.89
CA ASP A 500 -1.45 7.79 -13.51
C ASP A 500 -2.84 8.41 -13.38
N ARG A 501 -3.10 9.51 -14.11
CA ARG A 501 -4.40 10.17 -14.18
C ARG A 501 -5.55 9.27 -14.65
N LEU A 502 -5.27 8.29 -15.55
CA LEU A 502 -6.29 7.32 -15.99
C LEU A 502 -6.67 6.37 -14.87
N CYS A 503 -5.67 5.84 -14.12
CA CYS A 503 -5.93 5.01 -12.94
C CYS A 503 -6.83 5.73 -11.94
N ILE A 504 -6.54 7.00 -11.67
CA ILE A 504 -7.25 7.80 -10.67
C ILE A 504 -8.66 8.18 -11.18
N ALA A 505 -8.80 8.55 -12.45
CA ALA A 505 -10.11 8.87 -13.03
C ALA A 505 -11.06 7.67 -12.97
N VAL A 506 -10.57 6.48 -13.32
CA VAL A 506 -11.33 5.24 -13.23
C VAL A 506 -11.63 4.90 -11.75
N ALA A 507 -10.68 5.07 -10.84
CA ALA A 507 -10.91 4.85 -9.40
C ALA A 507 -12.02 5.76 -8.85
N ARG A 508 -12.01 7.06 -9.23
CA ARG A 508 -13.06 8.03 -8.87
C ARG A 508 -14.43 7.64 -9.42
N GLU A 509 -14.47 7.09 -10.63
CA GLU A 509 -15.75 6.64 -11.21
C GLU A 509 -16.29 5.39 -10.49
N LEU A 510 -15.40 4.44 -10.16
CA LEU A 510 -15.77 3.26 -9.38
C LEU A 510 -16.22 3.64 -7.95
N GLU A 511 -15.63 4.68 -7.33
CA GLU A 511 -16.06 5.20 -6.04
C GLU A 511 -17.52 5.65 -6.05
N LYS A 512 -17.98 6.32 -7.10
CA LYS A 512 -19.40 6.72 -7.24
C LYS A 512 -20.34 5.52 -7.23
N ARG A 513 -19.95 4.41 -7.85
CA ARG A 513 -20.77 3.20 -7.97
C ARG A 513 -20.75 2.34 -6.73
N PHE A 514 -19.60 2.15 -6.13
CA PHE A 514 -19.37 1.18 -5.06
C PHE A 514 -19.28 1.81 -3.66
N GLY A 515 -19.31 3.15 -3.55
CA GLY A 515 -19.40 3.89 -2.30
C GLY A 515 -18.06 4.12 -1.57
N GLY A 516 -16.95 3.57 -2.03
CA GLY A 516 -15.62 3.82 -1.48
C GLY A 516 -15.44 3.38 -0.03
N TRP A 517 -14.68 4.19 0.74
CA TRP A 517 -14.41 3.90 2.14
C TRP A 517 -15.65 4.06 3.03
N SER A 518 -15.87 3.09 3.89
CA SER A 518 -16.82 3.16 5.00
C SER A 518 -16.09 2.86 6.31
N PRO A 519 -16.35 3.60 7.40
CA PRO A 519 -15.71 3.30 8.68
C PRO A 519 -16.07 1.89 9.15
N PRO A 520 -15.15 1.20 9.85
CA PRO A 520 -15.45 -0.07 10.53
C PRO A 520 -16.58 0.13 11.55
N HIS A 521 -17.51 -0.81 11.61
CA HIS A 521 -18.70 -0.80 12.50
C HIS A 521 -18.67 -1.98 13.45
#